data_224713761ce9217a4ea4a6380ad35575
#
_entry.id   224713761ce9217a4ea4a6380ad35575
#
_cell.length_a   1.000
_cell.length_b   1.000
_cell.length_c   1.000
_cell.angle_alpha   90.00
_cell.angle_beta   90.00
_cell.angle_gamma   90.00
#
_symmetry.space_group_name_H-M   'P 1'
#
loop_
_entity.id
_entity.type
_entity.pdbx_description
1 polymer ?
#
loop_
_entity_poly.entity_id
_entity_poly.type
_entity_poly.pdbx_seq_one_letter_code
_entity_poly.pdbx_strand_id
1 'polypeptide(L)'
;MRVITGSARGRRLRTLEGSDVRPTTDRVKEAVFSVIQFDIEGRRMLDLFAGSGQMGIEALSRGACEAVFVDNSPRSVEVVRENLRTCGMTKAAVVVQGDAQSYLTPRAGRAEFDFAFLDPPYGKGILQSVLGTVASVMKPAGVIICESPADEVLPDHVEGFKADRQYRYGKIKVTFYRASRENDSEYGGDDE
;
A
#
# COMPACT_ATOMS: atom_id res chain seq x y z
N MET A 1 12.81 -7.94 -10.85
CA MET A 1 11.93 -7.95 -9.67
C MET A 1 11.43 -9.37 -9.41
N ARG A 2 11.20 -9.76 -8.17
CA ARG A 2 10.78 -11.13 -7.77
C ARG A 2 9.93 -11.09 -6.51
N VAL A 3 9.18 -12.15 -6.26
CA VAL A 3 8.53 -12.42 -4.97
C VAL A 3 9.59 -12.88 -3.97
N ILE A 4 9.58 -12.26 -2.77
CA ILE A 4 10.65 -12.45 -1.78
C ILE A 4 10.35 -13.62 -0.86
N THR A 5 9.10 -13.74 -0.40
CA THR A 5 8.73 -14.72 0.64
C THR A 5 7.37 -15.38 0.31
N GLY A 6 7.04 -16.47 1.00
CA GLY A 6 5.74 -17.13 0.91
C GLY A 6 5.63 -18.15 -0.23
N SER A 7 4.38 -18.45 -0.62
CA SER A 7 4.01 -19.53 -1.54
C SER A 7 4.57 -19.37 -2.96
N ALA A 8 4.81 -18.12 -3.41
CA ALA A 8 5.37 -17.82 -4.73
C ALA A 8 6.83 -17.34 -4.66
N ARG A 9 7.56 -17.59 -3.55
CA ARG A 9 8.95 -17.17 -3.38
C ARG A 9 9.82 -17.49 -4.58
N GLY A 10 10.61 -16.50 -5.03
CA GLY A 10 11.55 -16.63 -6.15
C GLY A 10 10.92 -16.45 -7.53
N ARG A 11 9.58 -16.41 -7.66
CA ARG A 11 8.90 -16.12 -8.93
C ARG A 11 9.31 -14.74 -9.44
N ARG A 12 9.76 -14.70 -10.70
CA ARG A 12 10.07 -13.42 -11.37
C ARG A 12 8.79 -12.75 -11.81
N LEU A 13 8.69 -11.46 -11.55
CA LEU A 13 7.59 -10.61 -11.97
C LEU A 13 8.02 -9.75 -13.16
N ARG A 14 7.14 -9.63 -14.15
CA ARG A 14 7.28 -8.68 -15.23
C ARG A 14 7.20 -7.27 -14.66
N THR A 15 8.05 -6.36 -15.14
CA THR A 15 8.07 -4.95 -14.79
C THR A 15 7.56 -4.12 -15.97
N LEU A 16 7.07 -2.93 -15.67
CA LEU A 16 6.79 -1.93 -16.67
C LEU A 16 8.12 -1.38 -17.23
N GLU A 17 8.23 -1.26 -18.54
CA GLU A 17 9.36 -0.63 -19.20
C GLU A 17 9.07 0.87 -19.33
N GLY A 18 10.05 1.72 -19.01
CA GLY A 18 9.97 3.17 -19.14
C GLY A 18 10.77 3.89 -18.07
N SER A 19 11.26 5.09 -18.38
CA SER A 19 12.06 5.92 -17.47
C SER A 19 11.28 6.44 -16.26
N ASP A 20 9.96 6.48 -16.33
CA ASP A 20 9.09 7.06 -15.30
C ASP A 20 8.62 6.03 -14.26
N VAL A 21 8.91 4.74 -14.49
CA VAL A 21 8.54 3.67 -13.56
C VAL A 21 9.76 3.29 -12.74
N ARG A 22 9.83 3.81 -11.52
CA ARG A 22 10.82 3.37 -10.53
C ARG A 22 10.18 2.23 -9.73
N PRO A 23 10.62 0.98 -9.93
CA PRO A 23 10.08 -0.11 -9.12
C PRO A 23 10.51 0.07 -7.67
N THR A 24 9.58 -0.07 -6.72
CA THR A 24 9.90 -0.26 -5.30
C THR A 24 10.99 -1.31 -5.20
N THR A 25 12.14 -0.95 -4.65
CA THR A 25 13.29 -1.85 -4.59
C THR A 25 12.99 -3.05 -3.71
N ASP A 26 13.62 -4.20 -3.97
CA ASP A 26 13.48 -5.38 -3.11
C ASP A 26 13.74 -5.03 -1.63
N ARG A 27 14.66 -4.10 -1.36
CA ARG A 27 14.98 -3.62 0.00
C ARG A 27 13.80 -2.88 0.66
N VAL A 28 13.11 -2.01 -0.05
CA VAL A 28 11.94 -1.29 0.48
C VAL A 28 10.80 -2.27 0.71
N LYS A 29 10.56 -3.17 -0.25
CA LYS A 29 9.55 -4.22 -0.12
C LYS A 29 9.82 -5.13 1.09
N GLU A 30 11.07 -5.60 1.28
CA GLU A 30 11.47 -6.37 2.47
C GLU A 30 11.20 -5.61 3.76
N ALA A 31 11.54 -4.33 3.80
CA ALA A 31 11.33 -3.49 4.97
C ALA A 31 9.84 -3.31 5.30
N VAL A 32 9.01 -3.02 4.30
CA VAL A 32 7.54 -2.91 4.47
C VAL A 32 7.00 -4.21 5.05
N PHE A 33 7.30 -5.33 4.41
CA PHE A 33 6.76 -6.61 4.86
C PHE A 33 7.36 -7.13 6.17
N SER A 34 8.56 -6.69 6.58
CA SER A 34 9.10 -7.01 7.91
C SER A 34 8.28 -6.40 9.05
N VAL A 35 7.67 -5.22 8.80
CA VAL A 35 6.83 -4.53 9.80
C VAL A 35 5.47 -5.19 9.97
N ILE A 36 4.90 -5.76 8.89
CA ILE A 36 3.53 -6.31 8.89
C ILE A 36 3.48 -7.84 8.77
N GLN A 37 4.62 -8.52 8.79
CA GLN A 37 4.72 -9.95 8.47
C GLN A 37 3.89 -10.88 9.37
N PHE A 38 3.66 -10.52 10.62
CA PHE A 38 2.89 -11.32 11.57
C PHE A 38 1.38 -11.04 11.53
N ASP A 39 1.00 -9.96 10.84
CA ASP A 39 -0.40 -9.50 10.78
C ASP A 39 -1.05 -9.75 9.42
N ILE A 40 -0.31 -10.23 8.41
CA ILE A 40 -0.77 -10.25 7.01
C ILE A 40 -1.63 -11.47 6.67
N GLU A 41 -1.45 -12.60 7.37
CA GLU A 41 -2.17 -13.84 7.09
C GLU A 41 -3.69 -13.65 7.27
N GLY A 42 -4.46 -14.08 6.28
CA GLY A 42 -5.91 -13.95 6.26
C GLY A 42 -6.43 -12.51 6.08
N ARG A 43 -5.57 -11.54 5.85
CA ARG A 43 -5.93 -10.11 5.72
C ARG A 43 -6.20 -9.70 4.28
N ARG A 44 -6.91 -8.60 4.13
CA ARG A 44 -7.27 -8.01 2.85
C ARG A 44 -6.41 -6.77 2.57
N MET A 45 -5.74 -6.74 1.42
CA MET A 45 -4.82 -5.66 1.04
C MET A 45 -5.34 -4.87 -0.15
N LEU A 46 -5.20 -3.55 -0.09
CA LEU A 46 -5.34 -2.62 -1.21
C LEU A 46 -3.95 -2.21 -1.70
N ASP A 47 -3.64 -2.50 -2.98
CA ASP A 47 -2.47 -2.02 -3.70
C ASP A 47 -2.95 -0.90 -4.64
N LEU A 48 -2.92 0.32 -4.10
CA LEU A 48 -3.40 1.51 -4.79
C LEU A 48 -2.23 2.14 -5.55
N PHE A 49 -2.38 2.37 -6.85
CA PHE A 49 -1.31 2.67 -7.81
C PHE A 49 -0.42 1.45 -8.07
N ALA A 50 -1.04 0.31 -8.37
CA ALA A 50 -0.42 -1.01 -8.30
C ALA A 50 0.79 -1.23 -9.24
N GLY A 51 0.91 -0.49 -10.35
CA GLY A 51 2.01 -0.63 -11.29
C GLY A 51 2.17 -2.06 -11.81
N SER A 52 3.20 -2.77 -11.35
CA SER A 52 3.43 -4.19 -11.66
C SER A 52 2.69 -5.15 -10.72
N GLY A 53 2.03 -4.66 -9.67
CA GLY A 53 1.34 -5.44 -8.65
C GLY A 53 2.24 -6.12 -7.63
N GLN A 54 3.50 -5.71 -7.54
CA GLN A 54 4.49 -6.42 -6.72
C GLN A 54 4.15 -6.45 -5.23
N MET A 55 3.50 -5.39 -4.70
CA MET A 55 3.17 -5.32 -3.28
C MET A 55 1.98 -6.20 -2.94
N GLY A 56 0.90 -6.12 -3.70
CA GLY A 56 -0.24 -7.00 -3.52
C GLY A 56 0.08 -8.47 -3.77
N ILE A 57 0.93 -8.80 -4.76
CA ILE A 57 1.38 -10.18 -5.02
C ILE A 57 2.26 -10.71 -3.87
N GLU A 58 3.15 -9.88 -3.32
CA GLU A 58 3.94 -10.26 -2.14
C GLU A 58 3.04 -10.52 -0.93
N ALA A 59 2.00 -9.69 -0.72
CA ALA A 59 1.01 -9.89 0.32
C ALA A 59 0.28 -11.24 0.17
N LEU A 60 -0.23 -11.53 -1.03
CA LEU A 60 -0.87 -12.82 -1.32
C LEU A 60 0.07 -14.00 -1.11
N SER A 61 1.34 -13.86 -1.51
CA SER A 61 2.36 -14.89 -1.30
C SER A 61 2.62 -15.17 0.18
N ARG A 62 2.42 -14.19 1.05
CA ARG A 62 2.58 -14.28 2.51
C ARG A 62 1.30 -14.67 3.24
N GLY A 63 0.22 -15.00 2.52
CA GLY A 63 -1.01 -15.51 3.11
C GLY A 63 -2.14 -14.50 3.26
N ALA A 64 -2.06 -13.30 2.67
CA ALA A 64 -3.23 -12.43 2.55
C ALA A 64 -4.37 -13.18 1.83
N CYS A 65 -5.59 -13.05 2.31
CA CYS A 65 -6.74 -13.76 1.73
C CYS A 65 -7.20 -13.13 0.41
N GLU A 66 -7.02 -11.84 0.25
CA GLU A 66 -7.35 -11.10 -0.97
C GLU A 66 -6.42 -9.89 -1.13
N ALA A 67 -6.08 -9.58 -2.38
CA ALA A 67 -5.48 -8.30 -2.74
C ALA A 67 -6.28 -7.64 -3.86
N VAL A 68 -6.56 -6.34 -3.68
CA VAL A 68 -7.20 -5.50 -4.68
C VAL A 68 -6.14 -4.58 -5.28
N PHE A 69 -5.99 -4.65 -6.59
CA PHE A 69 -5.03 -3.87 -7.36
C PHE A 69 -5.77 -2.79 -8.14
N VAL A 70 -5.43 -1.53 -7.93
CA VAL A 70 -6.03 -0.40 -8.64
C VAL A 70 -4.93 0.35 -9.39
N ASP A 71 -5.10 0.55 -10.68
CA ASP A 71 -4.20 1.36 -11.50
C ASP A 71 -4.98 1.97 -12.68
N ASN A 72 -4.67 3.21 -13.05
CA ASN A 72 -5.33 3.88 -14.16
C ASN A 72 -4.76 3.47 -15.52
N SER A 73 -3.55 2.93 -15.56
CA SER A 73 -2.85 2.52 -16.78
C SER A 73 -3.33 1.14 -17.25
N PRO A 74 -3.88 1.01 -18.48
CA PRO A 74 -4.20 -0.30 -19.04
C PRO A 74 -2.99 -1.24 -19.09
N ARG A 75 -1.80 -0.68 -19.34
CA ARG A 75 -0.53 -1.44 -19.40
C ARG A 75 -0.17 -2.00 -18.02
N SER A 76 -0.34 -1.22 -16.95
CA SER A 76 -0.14 -1.68 -15.57
C SER A 76 -1.08 -2.83 -15.25
N VAL A 77 -2.37 -2.67 -15.55
CA VAL A 77 -3.41 -3.69 -15.32
C VAL A 77 -3.10 -5.00 -16.04
N GLU A 78 -2.61 -4.93 -17.28
CA GLU A 78 -2.20 -6.11 -18.04
C GLU A 78 -1.02 -6.82 -17.37
N VAL A 79 0.01 -6.07 -16.95
CA VAL A 79 1.18 -6.61 -16.26
C VAL A 79 0.80 -7.24 -14.92
N VAL A 80 -0.08 -6.61 -14.13
CA VAL A 80 -0.60 -7.19 -12.89
C VAL A 80 -1.28 -8.54 -13.15
N ARG A 81 -2.18 -8.61 -14.15
CA ARG A 81 -2.88 -9.85 -14.51
C ARG A 81 -1.94 -10.96 -14.96
N GLU A 82 -0.89 -10.62 -15.71
CA GLU A 82 0.14 -11.59 -16.15
C GLU A 82 0.94 -12.09 -14.95
N ASN A 83 1.38 -11.20 -14.05
CA ASN A 83 2.11 -11.55 -12.85
C ASN A 83 1.28 -12.45 -11.90
N LEU A 84 0.00 -12.15 -11.73
CA LEU A 84 -0.94 -12.97 -10.95
C LEU A 84 -1.08 -14.38 -11.54
N ARG A 85 -1.17 -14.51 -12.88
CA ARG A 85 -1.18 -15.83 -13.56
C ARG A 85 0.11 -16.58 -13.33
N THR A 86 1.26 -15.90 -13.48
CA THR A 86 2.60 -16.49 -13.26
C THR A 86 2.75 -17.00 -11.82
N CYS A 87 2.16 -16.32 -10.84
CA CYS A 87 2.20 -16.72 -9.43
C CYS A 87 1.07 -17.68 -9.02
N GLY A 88 0.08 -17.95 -9.88
CA GLY A 88 -1.06 -18.81 -9.56
C GLY A 88 -2.06 -18.16 -8.59
N MET A 89 -2.13 -16.81 -8.50
CA MET A 89 -2.88 -16.07 -7.48
C MET A 89 -4.14 -15.37 -8.01
N THR A 90 -4.60 -15.69 -9.21
CA THR A 90 -5.73 -15.00 -9.85
C THR A 90 -7.04 -15.10 -9.07
N LYS A 91 -7.24 -16.17 -8.30
CA LYS A 91 -8.49 -16.38 -7.52
C LYS A 91 -8.57 -15.50 -6.27
N ALA A 92 -7.45 -15.06 -5.74
CA ALA A 92 -7.35 -14.22 -4.54
C ALA A 92 -7.11 -12.74 -4.89
N ALA A 93 -7.31 -12.36 -6.15
CA ALA A 93 -6.99 -11.03 -6.64
C ALA A 93 -8.17 -10.39 -7.37
N VAL A 94 -8.41 -9.11 -7.09
CA VAL A 94 -9.32 -8.24 -7.84
C VAL A 94 -8.45 -7.17 -8.53
N VAL A 95 -8.56 -7.05 -9.85
CA VAL A 95 -7.78 -6.07 -10.63
C VAL A 95 -8.72 -5.07 -11.29
N VAL A 96 -8.60 -3.81 -10.88
CA VAL A 96 -9.44 -2.71 -11.31
C VAL A 96 -8.62 -1.73 -12.13
N GLN A 97 -9.06 -1.47 -13.36
CA GLN A 97 -8.55 -0.35 -14.14
C GLN A 97 -9.37 0.90 -13.82
N GLY A 98 -8.75 1.89 -13.23
CA GLY A 98 -9.44 3.12 -12.88
C GLY A 98 -8.58 4.09 -12.10
N ASP A 99 -9.10 5.28 -11.93
CA ASP A 99 -8.54 6.29 -11.06
C ASP A 99 -8.76 5.94 -9.59
N ALA A 100 -7.76 6.24 -8.76
CA ALA A 100 -7.76 5.91 -7.34
C ALA A 100 -8.94 6.53 -6.59
N GLN A 101 -9.23 7.82 -6.79
CA GLN A 101 -10.32 8.52 -6.13
C GLN A 101 -11.68 7.97 -6.57
N SER A 102 -11.83 7.69 -7.86
CA SER A 102 -13.07 7.09 -8.43
C SER A 102 -13.32 5.68 -7.86
N TYR A 103 -12.27 4.92 -7.58
CA TYR A 103 -12.40 3.62 -6.94
C TYR A 103 -12.80 3.74 -5.46
N LEU A 104 -12.19 4.67 -4.73
CA LEU A 104 -12.34 4.82 -3.28
C LEU A 104 -13.68 5.47 -2.89
N THR A 105 -14.11 6.54 -3.59
CA THR A 105 -15.26 7.37 -3.20
C THR A 105 -16.54 6.56 -2.94
N PRO A 106 -16.97 5.62 -3.82
CA PRO A 106 -18.20 4.85 -3.56
C PRO A 106 -18.05 3.80 -2.45
N ARG A 107 -16.86 3.65 -1.88
CA ARG A 107 -16.52 2.70 -0.81
C ARG A 107 -16.29 3.37 0.54
N ALA A 108 -16.29 4.71 0.59
CA ALA A 108 -16.06 5.46 1.82
C ALA A 108 -16.95 4.97 2.96
N GLY A 109 -16.36 4.76 4.14
CA GLY A 109 -17.05 4.26 5.33
C GLY A 109 -17.28 2.74 5.40
N ARG A 110 -16.85 1.96 4.40
CA ARG A 110 -17.11 0.51 4.38
C ARG A 110 -16.18 -0.36 5.20
N ALA A 111 -15.07 0.18 5.70
CA ALA A 111 -14.07 -0.56 6.50
C ALA A 111 -13.65 -1.90 5.86
N GLU A 112 -13.22 -1.86 4.60
CA GLU A 112 -12.98 -3.06 3.80
C GLU A 112 -11.58 -3.65 3.96
N PHE A 113 -10.54 -2.80 4.16
CA PHE A 113 -9.14 -3.20 4.05
C PHE A 113 -8.41 -3.24 5.40
N ASP A 114 -7.55 -4.24 5.56
CA ASP A 114 -6.63 -4.36 6.69
C ASP A 114 -5.31 -3.62 6.41
N PHE A 115 -4.84 -3.66 5.15
CA PHE A 115 -3.64 -2.96 4.68
C PHE A 115 -3.93 -2.19 3.40
N ALA A 116 -3.36 -1.00 3.27
CA ALA A 116 -3.31 -0.25 2.03
C ALA A 116 -1.87 0.17 1.73
N PHE A 117 -1.38 -0.09 0.52
CA PHE A 117 -0.10 0.41 0.04
C PHE A 117 -0.34 1.45 -1.07
N LEU A 118 0.31 2.61 -0.93
CA LEU A 118 0.19 3.76 -1.80
C LEU A 118 1.56 4.18 -2.31
N ASP A 119 1.79 4.06 -3.63
CA ASP A 119 3.00 4.54 -4.32
C ASP A 119 2.60 5.27 -5.61
N PRO A 120 1.99 6.47 -5.51
CA PRO A 120 1.60 7.25 -6.67
C PRO A 120 2.81 7.90 -7.35
N PRO A 121 2.67 8.37 -8.60
CA PRO A 121 3.67 9.20 -9.25
C PRO A 121 4.02 10.44 -8.42
N TYR A 122 5.31 10.69 -8.21
CA TYR A 122 5.82 11.76 -7.36
C TYR A 122 5.51 13.18 -7.89
N GLY A 123 5.52 14.16 -6.99
CA GLY A 123 5.47 15.59 -7.30
C GLY A 123 4.09 16.13 -7.71
N LYS A 124 3.01 15.38 -7.50
CA LYS A 124 1.64 15.77 -7.87
C LYS A 124 0.70 15.98 -6.69
N GLY A 125 1.18 15.88 -5.43
CA GLY A 125 0.35 16.00 -4.24
C GLY A 125 -0.76 14.92 -4.12
N ILE A 126 -0.59 13.78 -4.84
CA ILE A 126 -1.63 12.75 -4.93
C ILE A 126 -1.85 12.09 -3.57
N LEU A 127 -0.77 11.80 -2.82
CA LEU A 127 -0.91 11.19 -1.49
C LEU A 127 -1.80 12.03 -0.58
N GLN A 128 -1.54 13.33 -0.48
CA GLN A 128 -2.35 14.23 0.36
C GLN A 128 -3.82 14.23 -0.07
N SER A 129 -4.09 14.16 -1.38
CA SER A 129 -5.47 14.21 -1.89
C SER A 129 -6.26 12.93 -1.65
N VAL A 130 -5.63 11.76 -1.57
CA VAL A 130 -6.31 10.46 -1.42
C VAL A 130 -6.31 9.91 -0.01
N LEU A 131 -5.38 10.34 0.86
CA LEU A 131 -5.18 9.76 2.19
C LEU A 131 -6.45 9.72 3.04
N GLY A 132 -7.24 10.81 3.10
CA GLY A 132 -8.50 10.84 3.83
C GLY A 132 -9.51 9.81 3.31
N THR A 133 -9.64 9.70 2.00
CA THR A 133 -10.54 8.71 1.40
C THR A 133 -10.02 7.28 1.61
N VAL A 134 -8.69 7.04 1.57
CA VAL A 134 -8.12 5.75 1.91
C VAL A 134 -8.42 5.39 3.37
N ALA A 135 -8.22 6.33 4.30
CA ALA A 135 -8.51 6.10 5.71
C ALA A 135 -9.97 5.67 5.94
N SER A 136 -10.92 6.26 5.20
CA SER A 136 -12.36 5.94 5.31
C SER A 136 -12.74 4.53 4.83
N VAL A 137 -11.88 3.85 4.08
CA VAL A 137 -12.10 2.45 3.64
C VAL A 137 -11.30 1.43 4.46
N MET A 138 -10.47 1.89 5.39
CA MET A 138 -9.69 1.02 6.27
C MET A 138 -10.53 0.49 7.43
N LYS A 139 -10.20 -0.71 7.87
CA LYS A 139 -10.70 -1.24 9.14
C LYS A 139 -10.08 -0.47 10.33
N PRO A 140 -10.71 -0.44 11.50
CA PRO A 140 -10.18 0.29 12.67
C PRO A 140 -8.76 -0.09 13.07
N ALA A 141 -8.37 -1.35 12.93
CA ALA A 141 -7.00 -1.84 13.20
C ALA A 141 -6.11 -1.88 11.95
N GLY A 142 -6.53 -1.24 10.86
CA GLY A 142 -5.83 -1.24 9.60
C GLY A 142 -4.52 -0.45 9.63
N VAL A 143 -3.71 -0.64 8.59
CA VAL A 143 -2.45 0.09 8.40
C VAL A 143 -2.39 0.65 6.99
N ILE A 144 -2.14 1.97 6.88
CA ILE A 144 -1.88 2.62 5.60
C ILE A 144 -0.37 2.80 5.47
N ILE A 145 0.18 2.42 4.33
CA ILE A 145 1.61 2.45 4.03
C ILE A 145 1.82 3.30 2.79
N CYS A 146 2.53 4.42 2.95
CA CYS A 146 2.78 5.37 1.88
C CYS A 146 4.26 5.37 1.50
N GLU A 147 4.58 5.14 0.23
CA GLU A 147 5.89 5.44 -0.34
C GLU A 147 5.86 6.85 -0.95
N SER A 148 6.85 7.69 -0.60
CA SER A 148 6.96 9.07 -1.07
C SER A 148 8.42 9.49 -1.23
N PRO A 149 8.72 10.60 -1.93
CA PRO A 149 10.00 11.28 -1.82
C PRO A 149 10.36 11.56 -0.36
N ALA A 150 11.65 11.47 -0.02
CA ALA A 150 12.11 11.61 1.36
C ALA A 150 11.87 13.02 1.96
N ASP A 151 11.72 14.01 1.11
CA ASP A 151 11.45 15.42 1.43
C ASP A 151 9.96 15.79 1.36
N GLU A 152 9.10 14.90 0.86
CA GLU A 152 7.65 15.13 0.85
C GLU A 152 7.08 15.10 2.28
N VAL A 153 6.37 16.16 2.67
CA VAL A 153 5.72 16.24 3.98
C VAL A 153 4.31 15.66 3.86
N LEU A 154 4.06 14.60 4.61
CA LEU A 154 2.74 14.01 4.74
C LEU A 154 2.12 14.44 6.09
N PRO A 155 0.79 14.52 6.20
CA PRO A 155 0.12 14.90 7.46
C PRO A 155 0.39 13.88 8.57
N ASP A 156 0.56 14.37 9.81
CA ASP A 156 0.77 13.47 10.96
C ASP A 156 -0.50 12.71 11.34
N HIS A 157 -1.68 13.25 11.02
CA HIS A 157 -2.99 12.66 11.30
C HIS A 157 -3.89 12.67 10.07
N VAL A 158 -4.62 11.58 9.85
CA VAL A 158 -5.57 11.40 8.75
C VAL A 158 -6.76 10.55 9.24
N GLU A 159 -7.94 11.17 9.39
CA GLU A 159 -9.23 10.46 9.64
C GLU A 159 -9.13 9.33 10.69
N GLY A 160 -8.58 9.62 11.86
CA GLY A 160 -8.43 8.63 12.93
C GLY A 160 -7.18 7.74 12.82
N PHE A 161 -6.33 7.98 11.84
CA PHE A 161 -5.01 7.36 11.72
C PHE A 161 -3.91 8.37 12.01
N LYS A 162 -2.85 7.92 12.68
CA LYS A 162 -1.65 8.71 13.01
C LYS A 162 -0.42 8.10 12.36
N ALA A 163 0.52 8.93 11.91
CA ALA A 163 1.83 8.49 11.48
C ALA A 163 2.56 7.87 12.67
N ASP A 164 2.75 6.53 12.61
CA ASP A 164 3.36 5.74 13.68
C ASP A 164 4.86 5.56 13.46
N ARG A 165 5.24 5.20 12.22
CA ARG A 165 6.64 4.92 11.87
C ARG A 165 6.99 5.49 10.51
N GLN A 166 8.23 5.97 10.40
CA GLN A 166 8.80 6.42 9.14
C GLN A 166 10.19 5.80 8.94
N TYR A 167 10.43 5.28 7.75
CA TYR A 167 11.73 4.72 7.37
C TYR A 167 12.22 5.39 6.10
N ARG A 168 13.50 5.82 6.10
CA ARG A 168 14.13 6.47 4.96
C ARG A 168 15.09 5.52 4.24
N TYR A 169 14.94 5.42 2.93
CA TYR A 169 15.77 4.61 2.04
C TYR A 169 16.31 5.49 0.90
N GLY A 170 17.42 6.18 1.18
CA GLY A 170 18.00 7.14 0.23
C GLY A 170 17.05 8.30 -0.07
N LYS A 171 16.53 8.35 -1.29
CA LYS A 171 15.59 9.39 -1.76
C LYS A 171 14.12 9.05 -1.53
N ILE A 172 13.83 7.92 -0.90
CA ILE A 172 12.47 7.42 -0.64
C ILE A 172 12.24 7.40 0.87
N LYS A 173 11.00 7.68 1.26
CA LYS A 173 10.47 7.51 2.62
C LYS A 173 9.25 6.61 2.59
N VAL A 174 9.15 5.70 3.54
CA VAL A 174 7.96 4.90 3.78
C VAL A 174 7.35 5.31 5.10
N THR A 175 6.11 5.78 5.07
CA THR A 175 5.35 6.21 6.25
C THR A 175 4.23 5.20 6.52
N PHE A 176 4.15 4.72 7.76
CA PHE A 176 3.08 3.85 8.25
C PHE A 176 2.11 4.68 9.08
N TYR A 177 0.83 4.61 8.74
CA TYR A 177 -0.25 5.15 9.55
C TYR A 177 -1.00 4.01 10.22
N ARG A 178 -1.25 4.17 11.52
CA ARG A 178 -2.06 3.25 12.33
C ARG A 178 -3.17 4.01 13.02
N ALA A 179 -4.23 3.31 13.44
CA ALA A 179 -5.30 3.92 14.20
C ALA A 179 -4.75 4.64 15.43
N SER A 180 -5.18 5.87 15.64
CA SER A 180 -4.89 6.63 16.86
C SER A 180 -5.51 5.89 18.04
N ARG A 181 -4.72 5.62 19.10
CA ARG A 181 -5.28 5.10 20.35
C ARG A 181 -5.97 6.25 21.06
N GLU A 182 -7.17 6.05 21.61
CA GLU A 182 -7.95 7.07 22.32
C GLU A 182 -7.20 7.73 23.50
N ASN A 183 -6.09 7.13 23.97
CA ASN A 183 -5.28 7.65 25.08
C ASN A 183 -4.18 8.65 24.70
N ASP A 184 -3.97 8.97 23.41
CA ASP A 184 -2.92 9.93 23.01
C ASP A 184 -3.33 11.40 23.20
N SER A 185 -4.55 11.70 23.67
CA SER A 185 -5.05 13.06 23.87
C SER A 185 -4.93 13.61 25.31
N GLU A 186 -4.45 12.81 26.30
CA GLU A 186 -4.45 13.24 27.73
C GLU A 186 -3.06 13.61 28.30
N TYR A 187 -1.97 13.53 27.53
CA TYR A 187 -0.63 13.94 28.03
C TYR A 187 -0.03 15.11 27.26
N GLY A 188 -0.81 16.13 27.05
CA GLY A 188 -0.37 17.42 26.49
C GLY A 188 -0.87 18.57 27.35
N GLY A 189 -0.65 18.51 28.64
CA GLY A 189 -1.05 19.54 29.58
C GLY A 189 0.03 19.77 30.65
N ASP A 190 0.57 20.97 30.63
CA ASP A 190 1.13 21.74 31.76
C ASP A 190 2.41 21.21 32.41
N ASP A 191 3.54 21.72 31.95
CA ASP A 191 4.62 22.10 32.87
C ASP A 191 4.91 23.62 32.65
N GLU A 192 4.47 24.43 33.61
CA GLU A 192 4.91 25.78 33.82
C GLU A 192 6.37 25.84 34.28
#